data_888b754bc7c771b2ca610bdcbd2c369b
#
_entry.id   888b754bc7c771b2ca610bdcbd2c369b
#
_cell.length_a   1.000
_cell.length_b   1.000
_cell.length_c   1.000
_cell.angle_alpha   90.00
_cell.angle_beta   90.00
_cell.angle_gamma   90.00
#
_symmetry.space_group_name_H-M   'P 1'
#
loop_
_entity.id
_entity.type
_entity.pdbx_description
1 polymer ?
#
loop_
_entity_poly.entity_id
_entity_poly.type
_entity_poly.pdbx_seq_one_letter_code
_entity_poly.pdbx_strand_id
1 'polypeptide(L)'
;MKAMALAAGKGTRLFPLTGEIPKPMAPVVNTPIIEHIFDLLAGQGIEEVYVNVHYLADALLEAYGEESRVNGMAVHLEREDELLGTAGGVKRLADRFDDTFVVVSGDALTDVNIRELVEYHREKGALATIALRRVYDTSEFGVVEIDEEGNIQGFQEKPRPEEAISTLANTGIYVFEPRALDYIPEGTFFDFAEDVFPKLLEHGERFVGYQEDFYWSDIGTLAAYRQAQYDVLSGKVGVKIPGEKRGEGLWVGEDAQIHSSAEIEGHVLIGKDAVVGRGVKLLGDVTVGSDCWIRPNVTIKRSILLPGASVGGGAYLEDCIVGHHYDVRPQETIRGGALIRRA
;
A
#
# COMPACT_ATOMS: atom_id res chain seq x y z
N MET A 1 11.76 -17.53 7.25
CA MET A 1 10.50 -17.70 6.47
C MET A 1 10.56 -16.76 5.26
N LYS A 2 9.95 -17.14 4.14
CA LYS A 2 9.95 -16.40 2.88
C LYS A 2 8.60 -15.75 2.61
N ALA A 3 8.58 -14.71 1.80
CA ALA A 3 7.35 -14.05 1.35
C ALA A 3 7.40 -13.71 -0.15
N MET A 4 6.23 -13.49 -0.72
CA MET A 4 6.02 -12.90 -2.04
C MET A 4 5.23 -11.60 -1.89
N ALA A 5 5.70 -10.50 -2.47
CA ALA A 5 4.95 -9.26 -2.57
C ALA A 5 4.50 -9.05 -4.03
N LEU A 6 3.18 -8.96 -4.25
CA LEU A 6 2.59 -8.79 -5.58
C LEU A 6 2.57 -7.31 -5.97
N ALA A 7 3.44 -6.93 -6.92
CA ALA A 7 3.66 -5.54 -7.31
C ALA A 7 3.61 -5.30 -8.84
N ALA A 8 3.14 -6.29 -9.62
CA ALA A 8 3.10 -6.21 -11.09
C ALA A 8 1.92 -5.41 -11.66
N GLY A 9 0.93 -5.05 -10.84
CA GLY A 9 -0.31 -4.41 -11.25
C GLY A 9 -0.15 -2.99 -11.81
N LYS A 10 -1.02 -2.60 -12.76
CA LYS A 10 -1.00 -1.26 -13.40
C LYS A 10 -1.53 -0.14 -12.49
N GLY A 11 -2.30 -0.43 -11.46
CA GLY A 11 -2.87 0.58 -10.55
C GLY A 11 -3.76 1.63 -11.24
N THR A 12 -4.52 1.25 -12.25
CA THR A 12 -5.25 2.18 -13.12
C THR A 12 -6.28 3.05 -12.40
N ARG A 13 -6.87 2.58 -11.31
CA ARG A 13 -7.84 3.34 -10.50
C ARG A 13 -7.22 4.52 -9.73
N LEU A 14 -5.89 4.50 -9.54
CA LEU A 14 -5.14 5.57 -8.88
C LEU A 14 -4.62 6.62 -9.88
N PHE A 15 -4.93 6.46 -11.18
CA PHE A 15 -4.58 7.48 -12.17
C PHE A 15 -5.18 8.86 -11.79
N PRO A 16 -4.48 10.01 -11.99
CA PRO A 16 -3.25 10.16 -12.81
C PRO A 16 -1.93 9.91 -12.06
N LEU A 17 -1.93 9.64 -10.76
CA LEU A 17 -0.71 9.42 -9.98
C LEU A 17 0.14 8.27 -10.53
N THR A 18 -0.50 7.16 -10.89
CA THR A 18 0.17 5.97 -11.44
C THR A 18 0.54 6.09 -12.93
N GLY A 19 0.33 7.24 -13.55
CA GLY A 19 0.86 7.53 -14.88
C GLY A 19 2.37 7.79 -14.88
N GLU A 20 2.94 8.26 -13.77
CA GLU A 20 4.37 8.59 -13.65
C GLU A 20 5.16 7.58 -12.80
N ILE A 21 4.50 6.95 -11.83
CA ILE A 21 5.12 5.99 -10.90
C ILE A 21 4.24 4.74 -10.76
N PRO A 22 4.82 3.55 -10.58
CA PRO A 22 4.04 2.36 -10.30
C PRO A 22 3.37 2.49 -8.91
N LYS A 23 2.18 1.91 -8.74
CA LYS A 23 1.40 2.03 -7.48
C LYS A 23 2.20 1.69 -6.21
N PRO A 24 3.04 0.61 -6.19
CA PRO A 24 3.88 0.31 -5.04
C PRO A 24 4.86 1.42 -4.64
N MET A 25 5.23 2.28 -5.57
CA MET A 25 6.12 3.43 -5.34
C MET A 25 5.37 4.71 -4.94
N ALA A 26 4.03 4.72 -4.94
CA ALA A 26 3.27 5.88 -4.47
C ALA A 26 3.57 6.13 -2.98
N PRO A 27 4.01 7.35 -2.58
CA PRO A 27 4.45 7.57 -1.21
C PRO A 27 3.27 7.79 -0.27
N VAL A 28 3.20 7.01 0.80
CA VAL A 28 2.36 7.27 1.97
C VAL A 28 3.26 7.82 3.06
N VAL A 29 2.95 9.01 3.59
CA VAL A 29 3.77 9.78 4.53
C VAL A 29 5.25 9.85 4.11
N ASN A 30 5.48 10.20 2.84
CA ASN A 30 6.80 10.32 2.20
C ASN A 30 7.61 9.01 2.09
N THR A 31 6.99 7.87 2.32
CA THR A 31 7.59 6.54 2.19
C THR A 31 6.82 5.73 1.15
N PRO A 32 7.45 5.13 0.13
CA PRO A 32 6.79 4.25 -0.83
C PRO A 32 5.95 3.15 -0.15
N ILE A 33 4.78 2.84 -0.69
CA ILE A 33 3.90 1.78 -0.13
C ILE A 33 4.67 0.48 0.03
N ILE A 34 5.48 0.11 -0.95
CA ILE A 34 6.26 -1.14 -0.90
C ILE A 34 7.27 -1.16 0.26
N GLU A 35 7.82 -0.01 0.68
CA GLU A 35 8.71 0.06 1.84
C GLU A 35 7.97 -0.19 3.15
N HIS A 36 6.72 0.26 3.28
CA HIS A 36 5.91 -0.09 4.44
C HIS A 36 5.68 -1.61 4.52
N ILE A 37 5.51 -2.28 3.37
CA ILE A 37 5.42 -3.75 3.29
C ILE A 37 6.77 -4.40 3.67
N PHE A 38 7.90 -3.88 3.18
CA PHE A 38 9.21 -4.39 3.56
C PHE A 38 9.48 -4.24 5.06
N ASP A 39 9.15 -3.08 5.64
CA ASP A 39 9.29 -2.83 7.07
C ASP A 39 8.40 -3.79 7.90
N LEU A 40 7.16 -4.00 7.46
CA LEU A 40 6.22 -4.95 8.08
C LEU A 40 6.80 -6.37 8.06
N LEU A 41 7.21 -6.87 6.91
CA LEU A 41 7.72 -8.22 6.72
C LEU A 41 9.02 -8.46 7.51
N ALA A 42 10.00 -7.55 7.37
CA ALA A 42 11.27 -7.64 8.09
C ALA A 42 11.08 -7.57 9.62
N GLY A 43 10.22 -6.66 10.09
CA GLY A 43 9.89 -6.51 11.52
C GLY A 43 9.24 -7.75 12.13
N GLN A 44 8.67 -8.63 11.32
CA GLN A 44 7.98 -9.84 11.76
C GLN A 44 8.72 -11.14 11.44
N GLY A 45 9.99 -11.05 11.03
CA GLY A 45 10.89 -12.20 10.92
C GLY A 45 10.85 -12.90 9.55
N ILE A 46 10.39 -12.22 8.51
CA ILE A 46 10.61 -12.65 7.13
C ILE A 46 12.08 -12.39 6.78
N GLU A 47 12.74 -13.36 6.21
CA GLU A 47 14.17 -13.32 5.88
C GLU A 47 14.43 -12.97 4.42
N GLU A 48 13.50 -13.38 3.55
CA GLU A 48 13.56 -13.15 2.11
C GLU A 48 12.18 -12.77 1.57
N VAL A 49 12.11 -11.78 0.69
CA VAL A 49 10.92 -11.42 -0.05
C VAL A 49 11.21 -11.37 -1.55
N TYR A 50 10.37 -12.02 -2.33
CA TYR A 50 10.34 -11.95 -3.79
C TYR A 50 9.26 -10.97 -4.20
N VAL A 51 9.55 -10.09 -5.15
CA VAL A 51 8.62 -9.04 -5.59
C VAL A 51 8.48 -9.14 -7.10
N ASN A 52 7.32 -9.51 -7.61
CA ASN A 52 7.11 -9.47 -9.04
C ASN A 52 6.83 -8.04 -9.51
N VAL A 53 7.50 -7.63 -10.57
CA VAL A 53 7.38 -6.29 -11.15
C VAL A 53 7.12 -6.38 -12.65
N HIS A 54 6.21 -5.55 -13.17
CA HIS A 54 5.89 -5.48 -14.60
C HIS A 54 5.64 -4.05 -15.06
N TYR A 55 4.56 -3.41 -14.58
CA TYR A 55 4.23 -2.04 -14.97
C TYR A 55 5.21 -1.05 -14.36
N LEU A 56 5.86 -0.24 -15.22
CA LEU A 56 6.91 0.70 -14.82
C LEU A 56 7.98 0.05 -13.92
N ALA A 57 8.35 -1.20 -14.23
CA ALA A 57 9.29 -2.01 -13.45
C ALA A 57 10.63 -1.32 -13.22
N ASP A 58 11.09 -0.51 -14.19
CA ASP A 58 12.36 0.19 -14.11
C ASP A 58 12.45 1.11 -12.89
N ALA A 59 11.34 1.73 -12.48
CA ALA A 59 11.32 2.59 -11.30
C ALA A 59 11.64 1.83 -9.98
N LEU A 60 11.13 0.60 -9.85
CA LEU A 60 11.47 -0.25 -8.71
C LEU A 60 12.91 -0.80 -8.82
N LEU A 61 13.31 -1.23 -10.03
CA LEU A 61 14.67 -1.74 -10.27
C LEU A 61 15.76 -0.67 -10.08
N GLU A 62 15.48 0.58 -10.45
CA GLU A 62 16.40 1.71 -10.19
C GLU A 62 16.49 2.03 -8.70
N ALA A 63 15.38 1.93 -7.94
CA ALA A 63 15.35 2.23 -6.52
C ALA A 63 16.00 1.15 -5.66
N TYR A 64 15.79 -0.12 -5.97
CA TYR A 64 16.20 -1.24 -5.10
C TYR A 64 17.22 -2.19 -5.73
N GLY A 65 17.43 -2.15 -7.05
CA GLY A 65 18.18 -3.18 -7.77
C GLY A 65 17.41 -4.49 -7.90
N GLU A 66 17.97 -5.46 -8.63
CA GLU A 66 17.41 -6.82 -8.72
C GLU A 66 17.52 -7.57 -7.39
N GLU A 67 18.61 -7.33 -6.65
CA GLU A 67 18.86 -7.89 -5.33
C GLU A 67 19.32 -6.79 -4.36
N SER A 68 18.71 -6.73 -3.20
CA SER A 68 19.04 -5.75 -2.16
C SER A 68 18.74 -6.28 -0.75
N ARG A 69 18.97 -5.45 0.26
CA ARG A 69 18.58 -5.72 1.64
C ARG A 69 17.86 -4.53 2.25
N VAL A 70 16.72 -4.79 2.85
CA VAL A 70 15.95 -3.82 3.61
C VAL A 70 15.79 -4.35 5.04
N ASN A 71 16.26 -3.60 6.02
CA ASN A 71 16.21 -3.99 7.45
C ASN A 71 16.74 -5.41 7.74
N GLY A 72 17.75 -5.85 6.97
CA GLY A 72 18.34 -7.18 7.08
C GLY A 72 17.66 -8.28 6.27
N MET A 73 16.44 -8.09 5.82
CA MET A 73 15.70 -8.98 4.92
C MET A 73 16.24 -8.87 3.50
N ALA A 74 16.46 -10.01 2.83
CA ALA A 74 16.81 -10.03 1.41
C ALA A 74 15.60 -9.70 0.55
N VAL A 75 15.76 -8.83 -0.45
CA VAL A 75 14.71 -8.41 -1.38
C VAL A 75 15.15 -8.76 -2.79
N HIS A 76 14.34 -9.52 -3.51
CA HIS A 76 14.57 -9.97 -4.88
C HIS A 76 13.46 -9.41 -5.78
N LEU A 77 13.81 -8.54 -6.73
CA LEU A 77 12.87 -8.03 -7.72
C LEU A 77 12.88 -8.95 -8.95
N GLU A 78 11.72 -9.50 -9.26
CA GLU A 78 11.51 -10.47 -10.33
C GLU A 78 10.66 -9.87 -11.44
N ARG A 79 11.31 -9.48 -12.55
CA ARG A 79 10.61 -8.91 -13.69
C ARG A 79 9.76 -9.95 -14.41
N GLU A 80 8.49 -9.62 -14.65
CA GLU A 80 7.59 -10.36 -15.52
C GLU A 80 7.54 -9.70 -16.89
N ASP A 81 7.83 -10.46 -17.94
CA ASP A 81 7.69 -9.99 -19.32
C ASP A 81 6.21 -9.92 -19.73
N GLU A 82 5.42 -10.87 -19.26
CA GLU A 82 3.97 -10.93 -19.43
C GLU A 82 3.29 -11.06 -18.06
N LEU A 83 2.15 -10.38 -17.90
CA LEU A 83 1.36 -10.50 -16.67
C LEU A 83 0.77 -11.90 -16.56
N LEU A 84 1.13 -12.62 -15.50
CA LEU A 84 0.63 -13.96 -15.23
C LEU A 84 -0.54 -13.99 -14.21
N GLY A 85 -1.06 -12.86 -13.80
CA GLY A 85 -2.06 -12.77 -12.74
C GLY A 85 -1.42 -12.93 -11.36
N THR A 86 -2.23 -12.89 -10.31
CA THR A 86 -1.74 -12.96 -8.93
C THR A 86 -1.15 -14.33 -8.59
N ALA A 87 -1.82 -15.40 -8.95
CA ALA A 87 -1.39 -16.76 -8.68
C ALA A 87 -0.30 -17.25 -9.64
N GLY A 88 -0.42 -16.94 -10.95
CA GLY A 88 0.58 -17.30 -11.94
C GLY A 88 1.95 -16.64 -11.67
N GLY A 89 1.97 -15.40 -11.18
CA GLY A 89 3.20 -14.73 -10.74
C GLY A 89 3.89 -15.44 -9.58
N VAL A 90 3.13 -15.95 -8.60
CA VAL A 90 3.67 -16.77 -7.51
C VAL A 90 4.13 -18.14 -8.02
N LYS A 91 3.35 -18.80 -8.92
CA LYS A 91 3.71 -20.09 -9.51
C LYS A 91 5.04 -20.06 -10.24
N ARG A 92 5.33 -18.95 -10.95
CA ARG A 92 6.61 -18.76 -11.65
C ARG A 92 7.82 -18.87 -10.72
N LEU A 93 7.64 -18.56 -9.44
CA LEU A 93 8.68 -18.62 -8.42
C LEU A 93 8.53 -19.81 -7.46
N ALA A 94 7.76 -20.84 -7.84
CA ALA A 94 7.46 -21.97 -6.98
C ALA A 94 8.70 -22.66 -6.39
N ASP A 95 9.79 -22.75 -7.12
CA ASP A 95 11.06 -23.32 -6.68
C ASP A 95 11.73 -22.55 -5.51
N ARG A 96 11.27 -21.33 -5.23
CA ARG A 96 11.75 -20.50 -4.12
C ARG A 96 11.05 -20.83 -2.80
N PHE A 97 9.87 -21.44 -2.86
CA PHE A 97 9.01 -21.69 -1.70
C PHE A 97 9.00 -23.19 -1.35
N ASP A 98 9.86 -23.57 -0.42
CA ASP A 98 10.09 -24.92 0.05
C ASP A 98 9.46 -25.26 1.42
N ASP A 99 8.86 -24.25 2.08
CA ASP A 99 8.16 -24.33 3.37
C ASP A 99 6.98 -23.33 3.33
N THR A 100 6.16 -23.31 4.38
CA THR A 100 5.09 -22.32 4.56
C THR A 100 5.58 -20.93 4.22
N PHE A 101 4.86 -20.21 3.37
CA PHE A 101 5.24 -18.88 2.91
C PHE A 101 4.07 -17.90 2.93
N VAL A 102 4.38 -16.61 2.92
CA VAL A 102 3.40 -15.52 2.95
C VAL A 102 3.32 -14.86 1.57
N VAL A 103 2.13 -14.54 1.12
CA VAL A 103 1.89 -13.68 -0.05
C VAL A 103 1.20 -12.41 0.44
N VAL A 104 1.69 -11.25 0.00
CA VAL A 104 1.10 -9.95 0.33
C VAL A 104 0.91 -9.10 -0.93
N SER A 105 -0.11 -8.27 -0.94
CA SER A 105 -0.22 -7.19 -1.92
C SER A 105 0.87 -6.15 -1.67
N GLY A 106 1.76 -5.94 -2.64
CA GLY A 106 2.86 -4.96 -2.56
C GLY A 106 2.42 -3.50 -2.71
N ASP A 107 1.11 -3.27 -2.83
CA ASP A 107 0.49 -1.98 -3.10
C ASP A 107 -0.66 -1.64 -2.11
N ALA A 108 -0.75 -2.37 -1.01
CA ALA A 108 -1.68 -2.13 0.10
C ALA A 108 -0.95 -1.61 1.35
N LEU A 109 -1.63 -0.82 2.16
CA LEU A 109 -1.14 -0.40 3.47
C LEU A 109 -1.81 -1.22 4.56
N THR A 110 -1.01 -1.84 5.44
CA THR A 110 -1.50 -2.70 6.52
C THR A 110 -0.52 -2.76 7.69
N ASP A 111 -1.04 -3.07 8.86
CA ASP A 111 -0.27 -3.40 10.07
C ASP A 111 -0.62 -4.79 10.62
N VAL A 112 -1.09 -5.68 9.74
CA VAL A 112 -1.44 -7.06 10.10
C VAL A 112 -0.30 -7.78 10.81
N ASN A 113 -0.61 -8.56 11.85
CA ASN A 113 0.37 -9.42 12.52
C ASN A 113 0.62 -10.70 11.72
N ILE A 114 1.67 -10.70 10.91
CA ILE A 114 2.06 -11.85 10.06
C ILE A 114 2.41 -13.08 10.91
N ARG A 115 3.03 -12.90 12.08
CA ARG A 115 3.39 -14.03 12.97
C ARG A 115 2.13 -14.75 13.47
N GLU A 116 1.16 -14.00 13.98
CA GLU A 116 -0.12 -14.55 14.44
C GLU A 116 -0.90 -15.20 13.28
N LEU A 117 -0.89 -14.59 12.10
CA LEU A 117 -1.50 -15.17 10.90
C LEU A 117 -0.88 -16.53 10.54
N VAL A 118 0.46 -16.64 10.59
CA VAL A 118 1.18 -17.89 10.31
C VAL A 118 0.97 -18.94 11.42
N GLU A 119 0.93 -18.52 12.69
CA GLU A 119 0.61 -19.40 13.80
C GLU A 119 -0.80 -19.97 13.67
N TYR A 120 -1.78 -19.13 13.37
CA TYR A 120 -3.16 -19.56 13.09
C TYR A 120 -3.24 -20.56 11.93
N HIS A 121 -2.54 -20.27 10.82
CA HIS A 121 -2.46 -21.16 9.66
C HIS A 121 -1.97 -22.57 10.07
N ARG A 122 -0.88 -22.63 10.84
CA ARG A 122 -0.29 -23.88 11.32
C ARG A 122 -1.18 -24.61 12.29
N GLU A 123 -1.80 -23.91 13.25
CA GLU A 123 -2.74 -24.49 14.22
C GLU A 123 -3.95 -25.10 13.53
N LYS A 124 -4.45 -24.45 12.47
CA LYS A 124 -5.54 -25.00 11.66
C LYS A 124 -5.10 -26.15 10.75
N GLY A 125 -3.81 -26.36 10.54
CA GLY A 125 -3.29 -27.33 9.55
C GLY A 125 -3.81 -27.01 8.15
N ALA A 126 -3.89 -25.73 7.80
CA ALA A 126 -4.48 -25.28 6.57
C ALA A 126 -3.54 -25.46 5.38
N LEU A 127 -4.08 -25.64 4.17
CA LEU A 127 -3.35 -25.55 2.91
C LEU A 127 -3.20 -24.10 2.48
N ALA A 128 -4.22 -23.29 2.76
CA ALA A 128 -4.27 -21.88 2.48
C ALA A 128 -5.02 -21.12 3.59
N THR A 129 -4.57 -19.92 3.90
CA THR A 129 -5.24 -18.99 4.84
C THR A 129 -5.33 -17.62 4.17
N ILE A 130 -6.50 -16.99 4.24
CA ILE A 130 -6.70 -15.59 3.82
C ILE A 130 -6.83 -14.72 5.08
N ALA A 131 -6.09 -13.63 5.17
CA ALA A 131 -6.40 -12.58 6.14
C ALA A 131 -7.62 -11.79 5.67
N LEU A 132 -8.61 -11.67 6.54
CA LEU A 132 -9.91 -11.08 6.24
C LEU A 132 -10.14 -9.81 7.06
N ARG A 133 -10.72 -8.82 6.42
CA ARG A 133 -11.09 -7.56 7.07
C ARG A 133 -12.55 -7.21 6.77
N ARG A 134 -13.28 -6.78 7.79
CA ARG A 134 -14.66 -6.33 7.59
C ARG A 134 -14.69 -4.99 6.86
N VAL A 135 -15.50 -4.91 5.80
CA VAL A 135 -15.72 -3.70 5.00
C VAL A 135 -17.19 -3.31 4.98
N TYR A 136 -17.47 -2.03 4.74
CA TYR A 136 -18.83 -1.53 4.59
C TYR A 136 -19.33 -1.63 3.15
N ASP A 137 -18.44 -1.39 2.18
CA ASP A 137 -18.73 -1.49 0.76
C ASP A 137 -17.97 -2.67 0.17
N THR A 138 -18.70 -3.65 -0.34
CA THR A 138 -18.17 -4.89 -0.89
C THR A 138 -17.89 -4.81 -2.39
N SER A 139 -18.34 -3.76 -3.07
CA SER A 139 -18.28 -3.63 -4.54
C SER A 139 -16.85 -3.55 -5.10
N GLU A 140 -15.88 -3.23 -4.24
CA GLU A 140 -14.48 -3.08 -4.63
C GLU A 140 -13.61 -4.33 -4.33
N PHE A 141 -14.15 -5.31 -3.57
CA PHE A 141 -13.37 -6.42 -3.01
C PHE A 141 -14.03 -7.77 -3.23
N GLY A 142 -13.21 -8.82 -3.34
CA GLY A 142 -13.69 -10.17 -3.13
C GLY A 142 -14.13 -10.34 -1.69
N VAL A 143 -15.27 -10.97 -1.44
CA VAL A 143 -15.77 -11.27 -0.09
C VAL A 143 -15.80 -12.76 0.18
N VAL A 144 -15.62 -13.12 1.45
CA VAL A 144 -15.44 -14.48 1.91
C VAL A 144 -16.46 -14.79 2.99
N GLU A 145 -17.15 -15.93 2.88
CA GLU A 145 -17.99 -16.48 3.94
C GLU A 145 -17.19 -17.56 4.69
N ILE A 146 -17.23 -17.50 6.03
CA ILE A 146 -16.57 -18.47 6.91
C ILE A 146 -17.57 -19.07 7.90
N ASP A 147 -17.34 -20.30 8.32
CA ASP A 147 -18.07 -20.93 9.42
C ASP A 147 -17.50 -20.52 10.81
N GLU A 148 -18.09 -21.08 11.89
CA GLU A 148 -17.67 -20.78 13.27
C GLU A 148 -16.24 -21.26 13.57
N GLU A 149 -15.73 -22.26 12.88
CA GLU A 149 -14.37 -22.77 12.97
C GLU A 149 -13.36 -22.01 12.12
N GLY A 150 -13.83 -21.06 11.30
CA GLY A 150 -13.03 -20.24 10.39
C GLY A 150 -12.78 -20.90 9.03
N ASN A 151 -13.43 -22.04 8.70
CA ASN A 151 -13.28 -22.62 7.37
C ASN A 151 -14.04 -21.78 6.33
N ILE A 152 -13.44 -21.53 5.19
CA ILE A 152 -14.07 -20.79 4.09
C ILE A 152 -15.12 -21.68 3.44
N GLN A 153 -16.35 -21.16 3.35
CA GLN A 153 -17.51 -21.82 2.77
C GLN A 153 -17.88 -21.26 1.40
N GLY A 154 -17.51 -20.00 1.13
CA GLY A 154 -17.83 -19.34 -0.12
C GLY A 154 -16.93 -18.14 -0.40
N PHE A 155 -16.80 -17.84 -1.68
CA PHE A 155 -16.08 -16.68 -2.20
C PHE A 155 -16.92 -16.00 -3.29
N GLN A 156 -16.96 -14.68 -3.28
CA GLN A 156 -17.69 -13.90 -4.28
C GLN A 156 -16.86 -12.66 -4.67
N GLU A 157 -16.54 -12.52 -5.94
CA GLU A 157 -15.70 -11.40 -6.43
C GLU A 157 -16.57 -10.16 -6.68
N LYS A 158 -16.26 -9.08 -5.99
CA LYS A 158 -16.85 -7.73 -6.10
C LYS A 158 -18.38 -7.70 -6.24
N PRO A 159 -19.10 -8.30 -5.29
CA PRO A 159 -20.57 -8.30 -5.34
C PRO A 159 -21.11 -6.90 -5.06
N ARG A 160 -22.32 -6.64 -5.55
CA ARG A 160 -23.06 -5.48 -5.05
C ARG A 160 -23.35 -5.65 -3.56
N PRO A 161 -23.37 -4.57 -2.77
CA PRO A 161 -23.57 -4.69 -1.32
C PRO A 161 -24.83 -5.48 -0.92
N GLU A 162 -25.91 -5.35 -1.69
CA GLU A 162 -27.19 -6.06 -1.47
C GLU A 162 -27.16 -7.54 -1.86
N GLU A 163 -26.16 -7.98 -2.63
CA GLU A 163 -25.99 -9.36 -3.11
C GLU A 163 -24.83 -10.07 -2.41
N ALA A 164 -24.08 -9.36 -1.56
CA ALA A 164 -22.89 -9.88 -0.90
C ALA A 164 -23.24 -10.97 0.12
N ILE A 165 -22.59 -12.14 0.00
CA ILE A 165 -22.72 -13.25 0.95
C ILE A 165 -22.10 -12.94 2.31
N SER A 166 -21.19 -11.97 2.37
CA SER A 166 -20.45 -11.58 3.56
C SER A 166 -19.97 -10.14 3.44
N THR A 167 -19.49 -9.56 4.55
CA THR A 167 -18.76 -8.28 4.61
C THR A 167 -17.27 -8.48 4.90
N LEU A 168 -16.78 -9.72 4.88
CA LEU A 168 -15.37 -10.03 5.11
C LEU A 168 -14.63 -9.98 3.78
N ALA A 169 -13.86 -8.92 3.57
CA ALA A 169 -13.07 -8.72 2.37
C ALA A 169 -11.80 -9.56 2.39
N ASN A 170 -11.45 -10.10 1.23
CA ASN A 170 -10.14 -10.63 0.92
C ASN A 170 -9.12 -9.47 0.86
N THR A 171 -8.15 -9.47 1.76
CA THR A 171 -7.17 -8.38 1.88
C THR A 171 -5.98 -8.50 0.92
N GLY A 172 -5.86 -9.59 0.17
CA GLY A 172 -4.68 -9.87 -0.63
C GLY A 172 -3.47 -10.31 0.21
N ILE A 173 -3.70 -10.78 1.43
CA ILE A 173 -2.67 -11.29 2.34
C ILE A 173 -2.98 -12.74 2.64
N TYR A 174 -2.04 -13.63 2.31
CA TYR A 174 -2.25 -15.07 2.37
C TYR A 174 -1.08 -15.78 3.05
N VAL A 175 -1.36 -16.95 3.62
CA VAL A 175 -0.35 -17.94 3.99
C VAL A 175 -0.67 -19.22 3.23
N PHE A 176 0.35 -19.79 2.61
CA PHE A 176 0.24 -21.01 1.82
C PHE A 176 1.25 -22.06 2.24
N GLU A 177 0.84 -23.32 2.18
CA GLU A 177 1.75 -24.44 2.06
C GLU A 177 2.19 -24.58 0.59
N PRO A 178 3.44 -24.99 0.28
CA PRO A 178 3.94 -25.13 -1.09
C PRO A 178 3.04 -25.95 -2.00
N ARG A 179 2.38 -26.99 -1.47
CA ARG A 179 1.42 -27.85 -2.19
C ARG A 179 0.23 -27.06 -2.79
N ALA A 180 -0.09 -25.88 -2.27
CA ALA A 180 -1.13 -25.04 -2.84
C ALA A 180 -0.78 -24.59 -4.28
N LEU A 181 0.50 -24.52 -4.61
CA LEU A 181 0.97 -24.16 -5.95
C LEU A 181 0.73 -25.24 -7.00
N ASP A 182 0.40 -26.50 -6.61
CA ASP A 182 0.07 -27.59 -7.51
C ASP A 182 -1.26 -27.34 -8.24
N TYR A 183 -2.12 -26.49 -7.69
CA TYR A 183 -3.38 -26.07 -8.30
C TYR A 183 -3.22 -25.02 -9.41
N ILE A 184 -2.01 -24.50 -9.61
CA ILE A 184 -1.70 -23.42 -10.54
C ILE A 184 -0.90 -23.98 -11.72
N PRO A 185 -1.40 -23.90 -12.97
CA PRO A 185 -0.65 -24.33 -14.15
C PRO A 185 0.53 -23.38 -14.42
N GLU A 186 1.63 -23.94 -14.93
CA GLU A 186 2.82 -23.18 -15.29
C GLU A 186 2.59 -22.27 -16.51
N GLY A 187 3.18 -21.05 -16.48
CA GLY A 187 3.22 -20.15 -17.62
C GLY A 187 1.86 -19.65 -18.11
N THR A 188 0.83 -19.70 -17.24
CA THR A 188 -0.54 -19.33 -17.58
C THR A 188 -1.00 -18.17 -16.71
N PHE A 189 -1.78 -17.24 -17.27
CA PHE A 189 -2.47 -16.24 -16.47
C PHE A 189 -3.45 -16.94 -15.53
N PHE A 190 -3.27 -16.72 -14.23
CA PHE A 190 -4.05 -17.37 -13.19
C PHE A 190 -4.19 -16.46 -11.98
N ASP A 191 -5.42 -16.34 -11.45
CA ASP A 191 -5.73 -15.47 -10.30
C ASP A 191 -6.09 -16.29 -9.06
N PHE A 192 -5.70 -15.81 -7.88
CA PHE A 192 -6.05 -16.49 -6.64
C PHE A 192 -7.56 -16.53 -6.43
N ALA A 193 -8.22 -15.36 -6.58
CA ALA A 193 -9.63 -15.22 -6.27
C ALA A 193 -10.55 -15.92 -7.28
N GLU A 194 -10.22 -15.80 -8.57
CA GLU A 194 -11.07 -16.31 -9.64
C GLU A 194 -10.80 -17.79 -9.95
N ASP A 195 -9.55 -18.26 -9.76
CA ASP A 195 -9.14 -19.57 -10.23
C ASP A 195 -8.72 -20.54 -9.12
N VAL A 196 -7.89 -20.10 -8.15
CA VAL A 196 -7.31 -20.99 -7.13
C VAL A 196 -8.32 -21.28 -6.02
N PHE A 197 -8.90 -20.26 -5.41
CA PHE A 197 -9.77 -20.42 -4.26
C PHE A 197 -11.01 -21.29 -4.56
N PRO A 198 -11.70 -21.12 -5.70
CA PRO A 198 -12.77 -22.04 -6.09
C PRO A 198 -12.32 -23.50 -6.18
N LYS A 199 -11.12 -23.76 -6.71
CA LYS A 199 -10.58 -25.12 -6.81
C LYS A 199 -10.26 -25.72 -5.44
N LEU A 200 -9.71 -24.93 -4.52
CA LEU A 200 -9.45 -25.40 -3.14
C LEU A 200 -10.76 -25.84 -2.47
N LEU A 201 -11.83 -25.06 -2.63
CA LEU A 201 -13.16 -25.41 -2.11
C LEU A 201 -13.73 -26.65 -2.78
N GLU A 202 -13.66 -26.75 -4.11
CA GLU A 202 -14.16 -27.91 -4.88
C GLU A 202 -13.47 -29.22 -4.46
N HIS A 203 -12.15 -29.18 -4.18
CA HIS A 203 -11.38 -30.33 -3.76
C HIS A 203 -11.46 -30.62 -2.25
N GLY A 204 -12.20 -29.82 -1.49
CA GLY A 204 -12.34 -29.97 -0.03
C GLY A 204 -11.04 -29.78 0.74
N GLU A 205 -10.13 -28.95 0.20
CA GLU A 205 -8.88 -28.63 0.87
C GLU A 205 -9.13 -27.80 2.12
N ARG A 206 -8.24 -27.90 3.11
CA ARG A 206 -8.35 -27.11 4.33
C ARG A 206 -7.97 -25.66 4.05
N PHE A 207 -8.97 -24.86 3.82
CA PHE A 207 -8.87 -23.45 3.43
C PHE A 207 -9.61 -22.60 4.46
N VAL A 208 -8.89 -21.69 5.13
CA VAL A 208 -9.41 -20.95 6.30
C VAL A 208 -9.26 -19.44 6.15
N GLY A 209 -10.14 -18.70 6.84
CA GLY A 209 -10.11 -17.25 6.97
C GLY A 209 -9.61 -16.83 8.35
N TYR A 210 -8.62 -15.95 8.38
CA TYR A 210 -8.14 -15.31 9.58
C TYR A 210 -8.80 -13.93 9.73
N GLN A 211 -9.64 -13.78 10.74
CA GLN A 211 -10.38 -12.55 11.00
C GLN A 211 -9.90 -11.92 12.30
N GLU A 212 -9.12 -10.83 12.19
CA GLU A 212 -8.64 -10.04 13.30
C GLU A 212 -8.76 -8.53 13.04
N ASP A 213 -8.60 -7.73 14.07
CA ASP A 213 -8.68 -6.28 13.97
C ASP A 213 -7.30 -5.66 13.67
N PHE A 214 -6.99 -5.46 12.40
CA PHE A 214 -5.80 -4.78 11.91
C PHE A 214 -6.18 -3.71 10.89
N TYR A 215 -5.32 -2.73 10.68
CA TYR A 215 -5.54 -1.77 9.61
C TYR A 215 -5.24 -2.40 8.24
N TRP A 216 -6.10 -2.12 7.27
CA TRP A 216 -5.90 -2.51 5.87
C TRP A 216 -6.57 -1.51 4.93
N SER A 217 -5.84 -1.11 3.88
CA SER A 217 -6.33 -0.29 2.77
C SER A 217 -5.64 -0.71 1.49
N ASP A 218 -6.41 -1.00 0.44
CA ASP A 218 -5.87 -1.35 -0.90
C ASP A 218 -5.32 -0.13 -1.64
N ILE A 219 -5.55 1.08 -1.14
CA ILE A 219 -5.14 2.35 -1.77
C ILE A 219 -5.53 2.38 -3.27
N GLY A 220 -6.73 1.92 -3.58
CA GLY A 220 -7.18 1.75 -4.96
C GLY A 220 -7.60 3.05 -5.65
N THR A 221 -7.92 4.11 -4.92
CA THR A 221 -8.42 5.39 -5.44
C THR A 221 -7.69 6.58 -4.84
N LEU A 222 -7.77 7.77 -5.48
CA LEU A 222 -7.20 9.00 -4.91
C LEU A 222 -7.82 9.36 -3.55
N ALA A 223 -9.07 9.00 -3.32
CA ALA A 223 -9.74 9.20 -2.02
C ALA A 223 -9.14 8.26 -0.95
N ALA A 224 -8.99 6.97 -1.26
CA ALA A 224 -8.34 5.99 -0.38
C ALA A 224 -6.87 6.35 -0.12
N TYR A 225 -6.16 6.85 -1.13
CA TYR A 225 -4.77 7.32 -0.99
C TYR A 225 -4.65 8.48 0.00
N ARG A 226 -5.53 9.49 -0.10
CA ARG A 226 -5.55 10.59 0.88
C ARG A 226 -5.94 10.09 2.27
N GLN A 227 -6.95 9.22 2.35
CA GLN A 227 -7.39 8.66 3.64
C GLN A 227 -6.27 7.87 4.33
N ALA A 228 -5.51 7.06 3.58
CA ALA A 228 -4.35 6.33 4.11
C ALA A 228 -3.29 7.27 4.72
N GLN A 229 -2.98 8.40 4.07
CA GLN A 229 -2.10 9.42 4.64
C GLN A 229 -2.61 9.94 5.98
N TYR A 230 -3.91 10.27 6.04
CA TYR A 230 -4.52 10.83 7.25
C TYR A 230 -4.59 9.80 8.38
N ASP A 231 -4.87 8.55 8.05
CA ASP A 231 -4.93 7.45 9.02
C ASP A 231 -3.55 7.18 9.63
N VAL A 232 -2.47 7.24 8.83
CA VAL A 232 -1.10 7.14 9.35
C VAL A 232 -0.76 8.33 10.24
N LEU A 233 -0.99 9.56 9.77
CA LEU A 233 -0.66 10.77 10.52
C LEU A 233 -1.45 10.88 11.85
N SER A 234 -2.69 10.38 11.87
CA SER A 234 -3.52 10.32 13.09
C SER A 234 -3.18 9.15 14.02
N GLY A 235 -2.25 8.27 13.64
CA GLY A 235 -1.82 7.14 14.46
C GLY A 235 -2.75 5.94 14.45
N LYS A 236 -3.66 5.83 13.46
CA LYS A 236 -4.54 4.65 13.29
C LYS A 236 -3.83 3.44 12.69
N VAL A 237 -2.66 3.64 12.12
CA VAL A 237 -1.86 2.61 11.45
C VAL A 237 -0.51 2.52 12.13
N GLY A 238 -0.09 1.31 12.46
CA GLY A 238 1.17 1.02 13.13
C GLY A 238 2.40 1.07 12.20
N VAL A 239 2.54 2.13 11.38
CA VAL A 239 3.69 2.32 10.49
C VAL A 239 4.57 3.48 10.92
N LYS A 240 5.84 3.44 10.52
CA LYS A 240 6.81 4.48 10.85
C LYS A 240 6.55 5.74 10.01
N ILE A 241 6.46 6.89 10.68
CA ILE A 241 6.45 8.21 10.03
C ILE A 241 7.88 8.75 10.01
N PRO A 242 8.43 9.14 8.85
CA PRO A 242 9.79 9.66 8.77
C PRO A 242 9.91 11.06 9.39
N GLY A 243 11.14 11.40 9.80
CA GLY A 243 11.46 12.68 10.43
C GLY A 243 11.39 12.66 11.95
N GLU A 244 11.73 13.80 12.54
CA GLU A 244 11.69 14.04 13.99
C GLU A 244 10.29 14.50 14.41
N LYS A 245 9.69 13.86 15.41
CA LYS A 245 8.42 14.30 15.98
C LYS A 245 8.65 15.53 16.87
N ARG A 246 8.16 16.69 16.42
CA ARG A 246 8.25 17.98 17.11
C ARG A 246 6.90 18.38 17.70
N GLY A 247 6.57 17.86 18.87
CA GLY A 247 5.28 18.13 19.52
C GLY A 247 4.16 17.20 19.09
N GLU A 248 2.92 17.60 19.35
CA GLU A 248 1.74 16.81 19.00
C GLU A 248 1.38 17.03 17.52
N GLY A 249 1.39 15.96 16.74
CA GLY A 249 0.96 15.99 15.34
C GLY A 249 1.93 16.58 14.32
N LEU A 250 3.18 16.94 14.69
CA LEU A 250 4.16 17.49 13.74
C LEU A 250 5.39 16.59 13.61
N TRP A 251 5.71 16.19 12.38
CA TRP A 251 6.95 15.49 12.01
C TRP A 251 7.73 16.35 11.03
N VAL A 252 9.04 16.46 11.25
CA VAL A 252 9.91 17.33 10.45
C VAL A 252 11.13 16.53 9.99
N GLY A 253 11.32 16.47 8.69
CA GLY A 253 12.47 15.84 8.05
C GLY A 253 13.76 16.60 8.26
N GLU A 254 14.88 15.93 7.99
CA GLU A 254 16.22 16.49 8.03
C GLU A 254 16.31 17.75 7.14
N ASP A 255 17.01 18.77 7.60
CA ASP A 255 17.26 20.05 6.89
C ASP A 255 16.00 20.81 6.40
N ALA A 256 14.82 20.41 6.85
CA ALA A 256 13.60 21.17 6.53
C ALA A 256 13.61 22.54 7.20
N GLN A 257 13.27 23.58 6.43
CA GLN A 257 13.29 24.98 6.86
C GLN A 257 11.85 25.49 7.04
N ILE A 258 11.49 25.86 8.26
CA ILE A 258 10.16 26.36 8.59
C ILE A 258 10.30 27.79 9.11
N HIS A 259 9.67 28.75 8.39
CA HIS A 259 9.68 30.14 8.84
C HIS A 259 8.91 30.29 10.17
N SER A 260 9.43 31.07 11.09
CA SER A 260 8.88 31.25 12.45
C SER A 260 7.44 31.79 12.50
N SER A 261 6.95 32.38 11.42
CA SER A 261 5.58 32.85 11.29
C SER A 261 4.65 31.88 10.56
N ALA A 262 5.09 30.66 10.31
CA ALA A 262 4.21 29.62 9.77
C ALA A 262 3.23 29.15 10.85
N GLU A 263 1.97 29.00 10.47
CA GLU A 263 0.91 28.44 11.31
C GLU A 263 0.72 26.95 10.94
N ILE A 264 0.86 26.06 11.93
CA ILE A 264 0.73 24.62 11.74
C ILE A 264 -0.30 24.09 12.72
N GLU A 265 -1.38 23.51 12.21
CA GLU A 265 -2.48 22.95 13.01
C GLU A 265 -2.87 21.56 12.51
N GLY A 266 -3.12 20.60 13.41
CA GLY A 266 -3.47 19.22 13.10
C GLY A 266 -2.23 18.33 12.92
N HIS A 267 -2.32 17.33 12.06
CA HIS A 267 -1.23 16.38 11.82
C HIS A 267 -0.48 16.75 10.53
N VAL A 268 0.78 17.13 10.67
CA VAL A 268 1.57 17.64 9.55
C VAL A 268 2.91 16.91 9.49
N LEU A 269 3.22 16.37 8.31
CA LEU A 269 4.55 15.88 7.97
C LEU A 269 5.21 16.86 6.99
N ILE A 270 6.41 17.32 7.34
CA ILE A 270 7.26 18.12 6.45
C ILE A 270 8.48 17.29 6.10
N GLY A 271 8.66 17.01 4.81
CA GLY A 271 9.73 16.17 4.28
C GLY A 271 11.12 16.82 4.39
N LYS A 272 12.14 16.00 4.14
CA LYS A 272 13.54 16.42 4.10
C LYS A 272 13.74 17.56 3.10
N ASP A 273 14.63 18.53 3.44
CA ASP A 273 14.99 19.67 2.59
C ASP A 273 13.80 20.56 2.14
N ALA A 274 12.60 20.36 2.70
CA ALA A 274 11.43 21.16 2.36
C ALA A 274 11.53 22.58 2.95
N VAL A 275 11.04 23.58 2.20
CA VAL A 275 11.05 24.99 2.63
C VAL A 275 9.63 25.51 2.80
N VAL A 276 9.27 25.88 4.02
CA VAL A 276 7.99 26.48 4.39
C VAL A 276 8.18 27.99 4.65
N GLY A 277 7.65 28.81 3.74
CA GLY A 277 7.84 30.24 3.70
C GLY A 277 7.08 31.04 4.77
N ARG A 278 7.30 32.37 4.78
CA ARG A 278 6.67 33.28 5.72
C ARG A 278 5.15 33.31 5.60
N GLY A 279 4.43 33.21 6.72
CA GLY A 279 2.97 33.30 6.77
C GLY A 279 2.24 32.16 6.10
N VAL A 280 2.91 31.03 5.87
CA VAL A 280 2.30 29.79 5.37
C VAL A 280 1.40 29.21 6.45
N LYS A 281 0.24 28.69 6.04
CA LYS A 281 -0.69 27.96 6.90
C LYS A 281 -0.82 26.52 6.43
N LEU A 282 -0.48 25.56 7.30
CA LEU A 282 -0.66 24.12 7.10
C LEU A 282 -1.75 23.66 8.07
N LEU A 283 -2.92 23.27 7.57
CA LEU A 283 -4.12 23.08 8.38
C LEU A 283 -4.72 21.68 8.18
N GLY A 284 -4.96 20.99 9.27
CA GLY A 284 -5.48 19.61 9.27
C GLY A 284 -4.38 18.59 8.95
N ASP A 285 -4.76 17.53 8.24
CA ASP A 285 -3.80 16.48 7.87
C ASP A 285 -3.08 16.87 6.57
N VAL A 286 -1.79 17.24 6.66
CA VAL A 286 -0.99 17.72 5.53
C VAL A 286 0.30 16.94 5.43
N THR A 287 0.59 16.41 4.24
CA THR A 287 1.89 15.84 3.92
C THR A 287 2.62 16.75 2.93
N VAL A 288 3.80 17.20 3.30
CA VAL A 288 4.73 17.92 2.44
C VAL A 288 5.88 16.98 2.11
N GLY A 289 6.09 16.71 0.83
CA GLY A 289 7.18 15.88 0.32
C GLY A 289 8.56 16.49 0.54
N SER A 290 9.60 15.68 0.33
CA SER A 290 10.98 16.18 0.31
C SER A 290 11.18 17.21 -0.80
N ASP A 291 12.12 18.15 -0.60
CA ASP A 291 12.47 19.19 -1.59
C ASP A 291 11.29 20.07 -2.05
N CYS A 292 10.19 20.06 -1.32
CA CYS A 292 9.06 20.94 -1.62
C CYS A 292 9.36 22.40 -1.27
N TRP A 293 8.88 23.31 -2.10
CA TRP A 293 9.05 24.74 -1.86
C TRP A 293 7.72 25.47 -1.74
N ILE A 294 7.33 25.83 -0.53
CA ILE A 294 6.09 26.55 -0.25
C ILE A 294 6.39 28.04 -0.05
N ARG A 295 5.97 28.86 -1.02
CA ARG A 295 6.21 30.32 -1.04
C ARG A 295 5.40 31.05 0.04
N PRO A 296 5.70 32.34 0.32
CA PRO A 296 5.00 33.08 1.36
C PRO A 296 3.49 33.19 1.19
N ASN A 297 2.76 33.22 2.32
CA ASN A 297 1.31 33.42 2.43
C ASN A 297 0.46 32.36 1.71
N VAL A 298 0.98 31.15 1.52
CA VAL A 298 0.25 29.98 1.01
C VAL A 298 -0.59 29.37 2.14
N THR A 299 -1.79 28.92 1.82
CA THR A 299 -2.62 28.08 2.70
C THR A 299 -2.79 26.69 2.10
N ILE A 300 -2.44 25.67 2.85
CA ILE A 300 -2.61 24.26 2.48
C ILE A 300 -3.45 23.57 3.54
N LYS A 301 -4.53 22.93 3.11
CA LYS A 301 -5.46 22.25 4.00
C LYS A 301 -5.77 20.86 3.51
N ARG A 302 -5.62 19.84 4.36
CA ARG A 302 -5.89 18.42 4.06
C ARG A 302 -5.38 18.00 2.69
N SER A 303 -4.13 18.29 2.40
CA SER A 303 -3.55 18.06 1.06
C SER A 303 -2.19 17.42 1.14
N ILE A 304 -1.79 16.81 0.04
CA ILE A 304 -0.54 16.09 -0.11
C ILE A 304 0.28 16.77 -1.20
N LEU A 305 1.51 17.16 -0.88
CA LEU A 305 2.50 17.60 -1.85
C LEU A 305 3.54 16.50 -2.00
N LEU A 306 3.66 15.95 -3.21
CA LEU A 306 4.68 14.95 -3.51
C LEU A 306 6.06 15.60 -3.67
N PRO A 307 7.15 14.82 -3.55
CA PRO A 307 8.52 15.35 -3.60
C PRO A 307 8.78 16.32 -4.75
N GLY A 308 9.49 17.41 -4.45
CA GLY A 308 9.87 18.43 -5.41
C GLY A 308 8.73 19.38 -5.84
N ALA A 309 7.54 19.26 -5.29
CA ALA A 309 6.43 20.17 -5.63
C ALA A 309 6.72 21.60 -5.15
N SER A 310 6.32 22.59 -5.96
CA SER A 310 6.48 24.01 -5.63
C SER A 310 5.11 24.69 -5.60
N VAL A 311 4.86 25.53 -4.58
CA VAL A 311 3.58 26.24 -4.41
C VAL A 311 3.82 27.74 -4.42
N GLY A 312 3.27 28.42 -5.43
CA GLY A 312 3.39 29.85 -5.64
C GLY A 312 2.75 30.68 -4.52
N GLY A 313 3.34 31.86 -4.23
CA GLY A 313 2.91 32.70 -3.13
C GLY A 313 1.43 33.08 -3.15
N GLY A 314 0.77 33.03 -2.00
CA GLY A 314 -0.65 33.36 -1.84
C GLY A 314 -1.63 32.31 -2.41
N ALA A 315 -1.16 31.15 -2.87
CA ALA A 315 -2.03 30.08 -3.34
C ALA A 315 -2.82 29.43 -2.18
N TYR A 316 -4.00 28.86 -2.51
CA TYR A 316 -4.86 28.12 -1.60
C TYR A 316 -5.11 26.72 -2.12
N LEU A 317 -4.73 25.72 -1.35
CA LEU A 317 -4.90 24.31 -1.66
C LEU A 317 -5.77 23.63 -0.60
N GLU A 318 -6.80 22.89 -1.02
CA GLU A 318 -7.67 22.13 -0.12
C GLU A 318 -8.07 20.80 -0.75
N ASP A 319 -7.92 19.69 0.02
CA ASP A 319 -8.30 18.33 -0.36
C ASP A 319 -7.68 17.84 -1.68
N CYS A 320 -6.46 18.29 -2.02
CA CYS A 320 -5.82 17.96 -3.29
C CYS A 320 -4.48 17.23 -3.11
N ILE A 321 -4.02 16.62 -4.20
CA ILE A 321 -2.71 15.99 -4.33
C ILE A 321 -1.93 16.79 -5.38
N VAL A 322 -0.76 17.31 -5.02
CA VAL A 322 0.16 17.96 -5.93
C VAL A 322 1.28 16.98 -6.26
N GLY A 323 1.41 16.63 -7.53
CA GLY A 323 2.34 15.61 -8.04
C GLY A 323 3.81 16.01 -7.93
N HIS A 324 4.67 15.04 -8.26
CA HIS A 324 6.13 15.24 -8.26
C HIS A 324 6.54 16.42 -9.15
N HIS A 325 7.39 17.29 -8.59
CA HIS A 325 7.93 18.48 -9.29
C HIS A 325 6.87 19.37 -9.97
N TYR A 326 5.62 19.32 -9.53
CA TYR A 326 4.55 20.16 -10.06
C TYR A 326 4.64 21.58 -9.49
N ASP A 327 4.45 22.59 -10.36
CA ASP A 327 4.48 23.99 -9.96
C ASP A 327 3.06 24.57 -9.92
N VAL A 328 2.55 24.83 -8.73
CA VAL A 328 1.30 25.57 -8.52
C VAL A 328 1.56 27.05 -8.70
N ARG A 329 0.73 27.72 -9.49
CA ARG A 329 0.91 29.15 -9.79
C ARG A 329 0.62 30.05 -8.57
N PRO A 330 1.24 31.24 -8.48
CA PRO A 330 0.90 32.19 -7.45
C PRO A 330 -0.60 32.55 -7.45
N GLN A 331 -1.18 32.73 -6.27
CA GLN A 331 -2.58 33.10 -6.04
C GLN A 331 -3.63 32.13 -6.61
N GLU A 332 -3.21 30.93 -7.04
CA GLU A 332 -4.11 29.90 -7.52
C GLU A 332 -4.92 29.30 -6.37
N THR A 333 -6.21 29.04 -6.62
CA THR A 333 -7.09 28.36 -5.67
C THR A 333 -7.51 27.02 -6.24
N ILE A 334 -7.17 25.92 -5.53
CA ILE A 334 -7.44 24.55 -5.98
C ILE A 334 -8.17 23.82 -4.86
N ARG A 335 -9.27 23.15 -5.21
CA ARG A 335 -10.04 22.32 -4.30
C ARG A 335 -10.33 20.97 -4.91
N GLY A 336 -9.84 19.94 -4.25
CA GLY A 336 -9.98 18.54 -4.71
C GLY A 336 -9.08 18.18 -5.89
N GLY A 337 -9.05 16.89 -6.20
CA GLY A 337 -8.35 16.35 -7.36
C GLY A 337 -6.85 16.14 -7.19
N ALA A 338 -6.20 15.77 -8.30
CA ALA A 338 -4.76 15.57 -8.39
C ALA A 338 -4.18 16.42 -9.53
N LEU A 339 -3.13 17.16 -9.21
CA LEU A 339 -2.37 18.01 -10.12
C LEU A 339 -1.09 17.27 -10.49
N ILE A 340 -1.08 16.62 -11.61
CA ILE A 340 0.05 15.84 -12.10
C ILE A 340 0.54 16.45 -13.40
N ARG A 341 1.87 16.49 -13.62
CA ARG A 341 2.40 16.91 -14.91
C ARG A 341 1.83 16.00 -16.00
N ARG A 342 1.41 16.58 -17.11
CA ARG A 342 1.11 15.78 -18.30
C ARG A 342 2.44 15.36 -18.90
N ALA A 343 2.63 14.04 -19.04
CA ALA A 343 3.76 13.48 -19.75
C ALA A 343 3.81 13.96 -21.20
#